data_8108679a5344fac1e0cb788f51a15c34
#
_entry.id   8108679a5344fac1e0cb788f51a15c34
#
_cell.length_a   1.000
_cell.length_b   1.000
_cell.length_c   1.000
_cell.angle_alpha   90.00
_cell.angle_beta   90.00
_cell.angle_gamma   90.00
#
_symmetry.space_group_name_H-M   'P 1'
#
loop_
_entity.id
_entity.type
_entity.pdbx_description
1 polymer ?
#
loop_
_entity_poly.entity_id
_entity_poly.type
_entity_poly.pdbx_seq_one_letter_code
_entity_poly.pdbx_strand_id
1 'polypeptide(L)'
;MTVGILGLGLIGGSMARAYAIAGHNVLACEKDEQMLQFAMLAGAVHGKLNKETISVCDLILLAIYPGGSADWLEENACFVRKDALVIDLCGVKREICRRCFPLAESYGFTFVGGHPMAGSQFSGFKYSRAELFRGQPMVLVPPRFDDIALLDRCKQALEPCGFGRFSVTTAEAHDQMIAFTSQMPHILSNAFIKSPTASNHKGFSAGSYKDLTRVAWLNPRMWAELFLENKDYTVSELDIYIENLRAYRDALARDDLQTLTTLLEEGKRRKEEVDG
;
A
#
# COMPACT_ATOMS: atom_id res chain seq x y z
N MET A 1 -12.46 21.74 0.48
CA MET A 1 -11.62 21.47 1.67
C MET A 1 -10.16 21.74 1.38
N THR A 2 -9.34 21.92 2.42
CA THR A 2 -7.88 21.99 2.31
C THR A 2 -7.29 20.62 2.67
N VAL A 3 -6.46 20.10 1.77
CA VAL A 3 -5.86 18.76 1.89
C VAL A 3 -4.36 18.90 2.00
N GLY A 4 -3.78 18.43 3.11
CA GLY A 4 -2.35 18.31 3.31
C GLY A 4 -1.85 16.94 2.85
N ILE A 5 -0.76 16.89 2.09
CA ILE A 5 -0.18 15.64 1.61
C ILE A 5 1.29 15.57 1.99
N LEU A 6 1.67 14.56 2.73
CA LEU A 6 3.06 14.25 3.06
C LEU A 6 3.62 13.26 2.03
N GLY A 7 4.58 13.73 1.24
CA GLY A 7 5.23 12.94 0.16
C GLY A 7 4.51 13.03 -1.18
N LEU A 8 5.26 13.36 -2.22
CA LEU A 8 4.77 13.46 -3.60
C LEU A 8 5.33 12.34 -4.49
N GLY A 9 5.32 11.10 -3.96
CA GLY A 9 5.59 9.91 -4.75
C GLY A 9 4.46 9.57 -5.73
N LEU A 10 4.40 8.31 -6.18
CA LEU A 10 3.31 7.82 -7.03
C LEU A 10 1.94 8.01 -6.35
N ILE A 11 1.82 7.57 -5.10
CA ILE A 11 0.55 7.58 -4.34
C ILE A 11 0.17 9.02 -3.96
N GLY A 12 1.02 9.73 -3.22
CA GLY A 12 0.71 11.10 -2.79
C GLY A 12 0.55 12.08 -3.95
N GLY A 13 1.35 11.94 -5.01
CA GLY A 13 1.20 12.74 -6.23
C GLY A 13 -0.11 12.46 -6.96
N SER A 14 -0.59 11.21 -6.97
CA SER A 14 -1.89 10.86 -7.57
C SER A 14 -3.04 11.40 -6.75
N MET A 15 -2.95 11.34 -5.39
CA MET A 15 -3.90 12.00 -4.50
C MET A 15 -3.92 13.51 -4.77
N ALA A 16 -2.75 14.17 -4.81
CA ALA A 16 -2.66 15.60 -5.07
C ALA A 16 -3.39 15.99 -6.36
N ARG A 17 -3.16 15.26 -7.45
CA ARG A 17 -3.84 15.50 -8.73
C ARG A 17 -5.35 15.30 -8.65
N ALA A 18 -5.80 14.23 -7.99
CA ALA A 18 -7.23 13.94 -7.85
C ALA A 18 -7.95 15.06 -7.09
N TYR A 19 -7.39 15.50 -5.97
CA TYR A 19 -7.98 16.58 -5.18
C TYR A 19 -7.92 17.94 -5.89
N ALA A 20 -6.81 18.25 -6.56
CA ALA A 20 -6.69 19.50 -7.33
C ALA A 20 -7.72 19.58 -8.48
N ILE A 21 -7.90 18.50 -9.22
CA ILE A 21 -8.92 18.40 -10.31
C ILE A 21 -10.33 18.54 -9.73
N ALA A 22 -10.58 18.02 -8.52
CA ALA A 22 -11.87 18.19 -7.85
C ALA A 22 -12.07 19.58 -7.22
N GLY A 23 -11.14 20.52 -7.44
CA GLY A 23 -11.26 21.90 -6.99
C GLY A 23 -10.92 22.14 -5.51
N HIS A 24 -10.18 21.22 -4.87
CA HIS A 24 -9.74 21.35 -3.50
C HIS A 24 -8.39 22.09 -3.42
N ASN A 25 -8.15 22.78 -2.30
CA ASN A 25 -6.86 23.38 -2.02
C ASN A 25 -5.88 22.31 -1.53
N VAL A 26 -4.78 22.07 -2.25
CA VAL A 26 -3.81 21.02 -1.94
C VAL A 26 -2.51 21.64 -1.46
N LEU A 27 -2.09 21.29 -0.25
CA LEU A 27 -0.79 21.63 0.32
C LEU A 27 0.07 20.37 0.41
N ALA A 28 1.37 20.46 0.12
CA ALA A 28 2.25 19.30 0.18
C ALA A 28 3.55 19.59 0.95
N CYS A 29 4.02 18.55 1.66
CA CYS A 29 5.35 18.45 2.23
C CYS A 29 6.15 17.42 1.43
N GLU A 30 7.19 17.86 0.76
CA GLU A 30 8.10 17.03 -0.02
C GLU A 30 9.53 17.47 0.26
N LYS A 31 10.43 16.51 0.48
CA LYS A 31 11.85 16.79 0.76
C LYS A 31 12.63 17.28 -0.44
N ASP A 32 12.22 16.88 -1.64
CA ASP A 32 12.78 17.33 -2.90
C ASP A 32 12.06 18.62 -3.32
N GLU A 33 12.72 19.76 -3.09
CA GLU A 33 12.17 21.07 -3.42
C GLU A 33 11.89 21.25 -4.92
N GLN A 34 12.70 20.64 -5.79
CA GLN A 34 12.47 20.69 -7.24
C GLN A 34 11.20 19.91 -7.61
N MET A 35 10.98 18.77 -6.98
CA MET A 35 9.74 18.00 -7.16
C MET A 35 8.52 18.76 -6.68
N LEU A 36 8.61 19.44 -5.53
CA LEU A 36 7.54 20.27 -5.01
C LEU A 36 7.20 21.41 -5.98
N GLN A 37 8.20 22.14 -6.47
CA GLN A 37 8.02 23.21 -7.45
C GLN A 37 7.40 22.69 -8.76
N PHE A 38 7.84 21.52 -9.22
CA PHE A 38 7.26 20.89 -10.41
C PHE A 38 5.79 20.52 -10.19
N ALA A 39 5.44 19.97 -9.01
CA ALA A 39 4.04 19.66 -8.68
C ALA A 39 3.15 20.90 -8.61
N MET A 40 3.69 22.02 -8.11
CA MET A 40 3.00 23.32 -8.11
C MET A 40 2.80 23.84 -9.54
N LEU A 41 3.84 23.81 -10.37
CA LEU A 41 3.76 24.24 -11.76
C LEU A 41 2.75 23.38 -12.56
N ALA A 42 2.68 22.07 -12.24
CA ALA A 42 1.72 21.14 -12.84
C ALA A 42 0.26 21.33 -12.34
N GLY A 43 0.01 22.28 -11.44
CA GLY A 43 -1.31 22.54 -10.87
C GLY A 43 -1.84 21.44 -9.94
N ALA A 44 -0.97 20.53 -9.46
CA ALA A 44 -1.36 19.47 -8.54
C ALA A 44 -1.26 19.89 -7.07
N VAL A 45 -0.48 20.91 -6.78
CA VAL A 45 -0.23 21.45 -5.43
C VAL A 45 -0.34 22.97 -5.46
N HIS A 46 -0.97 23.57 -4.47
CA HIS A 46 -1.22 25.01 -4.38
C HIS A 46 -0.31 25.74 -3.38
N GLY A 47 0.36 24.99 -2.49
CA GLY A 47 1.26 25.55 -1.49
C GLY A 47 2.00 24.50 -0.68
N LYS A 48 2.86 24.97 0.23
CA LYS A 48 3.63 24.11 1.13
C LYS A 48 2.79 23.70 2.34
N LEU A 49 2.87 22.42 2.72
CA LEU A 49 2.42 21.91 4.01
C LEU A 49 3.58 22.04 5.00
N ASN A 50 3.43 22.88 5.99
CA ASN A 50 4.41 23.16 7.04
C ASN A 50 3.70 23.48 8.37
N LYS A 51 4.45 23.78 9.42
CA LYS A 51 3.89 24.08 10.76
C LYS A 51 2.87 25.23 10.78
N GLU A 52 2.96 26.15 9.84
CA GLU A 52 2.05 27.31 9.75
C GLU A 52 0.75 26.94 9.02
N THR A 53 0.81 25.96 8.11
CA THR A 53 -0.30 25.59 7.24
C THR A 53 -1.00 24.29 7.61
N ILE A 54 -0.43 23.46 8.49
CA ILE A 54 -1.08 22.21 8.98
C ILE A 54 -2.45 22.52 9.60
N SER A 55 -2.56 23.58 10.38
CA SER A 55 -3.78 23.95 11.11
C SER A 55 -4.98 24.32 10.23
N VAL A 56 -4.81 24.57 8.94
CA VAL A 56 -5.91 24.86 8.02
C VAL A 56 -6.36 23.62 7.23
N CYS A 57 -5.71 22.46 7.41
CA CYS A 57 -6.06 21.23 6.70
C CYS A 57 -7.29 20.55 7.32
N ASP A 58 -8.26 20.23 6.47
CA ASP A 58 -9.42 19.40 6.83
C ASP A 58 -9.07 17.91 6.78
N LEU A 59 -8.19 17.54 5.84
CA LEU A 59 -7.68 16.20 5.62
C LEU A 59 -6.15 16.24 5.50
N ILE A 60 -5.46 15.31 6.15
CA ILE A 60 -4.02 15.11 5.98
C ILE A 60 -3.78 13.66 5.53
N LEU A 61 -3.08 13.50 4.42
CA LEU A 61 -2.72 12.20 3.83
C LEU A 61 -1.23 11.96 3.99
N LEU A 62 -0.86 10.88 4.69
CA LEU A 62 0.53 10.50 4.90
C LEU A 62 0.94 9.47 3.83
N ALA A 63 1.70 9.90 2.83
CA ALA A 63 2.04 9.11 1.64
C ALA A 63 3.55 8.85 1.50
N ILE A 64 4.24 8.67 2.62
CA ILE A 64 5.64 8.21 2.71
C ILE A 64 5.72 6.88 3.45
N TYR A 65 6.92 6.38 3.76
CA TYR A 65 7.09 5.11 4.48
C TYR A 65 6.51 5.17 5.90
N PRO A 66 6.06 4.03 6.46
CA PRO A 66 5.35 4.00 7.74
C PRO A 66 6.09 4.68 8.89
N GLY A 67 7.38 4.36 9.10
CA GLY A 67 8.20 4.96 10.12
C GLY A 67 8.28 6.48 9.98
N GLY A 68 8.62 6.97 8.77
CA GLY A 68 8.69 8.41 8.49
C GLY A 68 7.33 9.12 8.61
N SER A 69 6.23 8.44 8.28
CA SER A 69 4.87 8.98 8.45
C SER A 69 4.53 9.19 9.92
N ALA A 70 4.86 8.21 10.77
CA ALA A 70 4.64 8.30 12.21
C ALA A 70 5.55 9.37 12.84
N ASP A 71 6.84 9.41 12.49
CA ASP A 71 7.79 10.42 12.97
C ASP A 71 7.30 11.83 12.65
N TRP A 72 6.90 12.05 11.38
CA TRP A 72 6.38 13.36 10.95
C TRP A 72 5.11 13.75 11.72
N LEU A 73 4.19 12.80 11.96
CA LEU A 73 2.97 13.10 12.68
C LEU A 73 3.26 13.39 14.16
N GLU A 74 4.18 12.67 14.80
CA GLU A 74 4.62 12.93 16.18
C GLU A 74 5.21 14.35 16.32
N GLU A 75 6.06 14.78 15.38
CA GLU A 75 6.67 16.11 15.38
C GLU A 75 5.66 17.26 15.12
N ASN A 76 4.54 16.95 14.47
CA ASN A 76 3.60 17.98 14.00
C ASN A 76 2.19 17.87 14.60
N ALA A 77 1.92 16.88 15.45
CA ALA A 77 0.59 16.61 16.03
C ALA A 77 -0.01 17.83 16.75
N CYS A 78 0.81 18.64 17.42
CA CYS A 78 0.34 19.83 18.13
C CYS A 78 -0.20 20.94 17.20
N PHE A 79 0.11 20.89 15.90
CA PHE A 79 -0.40 21.83 14.90
C PHE A 79 -1.63 21.30 14.16
N VAL A 80 -1.95 20.01 14.31
CA VAL A 80 -3.10 19.39 13.67
C VAL A 80 -4.38 19.85 14.35
N ARG A 81 -5.33 20.28 13.56
CA ARG A 81 -6.64 20.75 14.04
C ARG A 81 -7.44 19.60 14.62
N LYS A 82 -8.15 19.82 15.74
CA LYS A 82 -8.90 18.75 16.46
C LYS A 82 -9.96 18.06 15.60
N ASP A 83 -10.55 18.80 14.68
CA ASP A 83 -11.57 18.26 13.75
C ASP A 83 -10.98 17.79 12.42
N ALA A 84 -9.64 17.78 12.27
CA ALA A 84 -9.00 17.23 11.08
C ALA A 84 -9.09 15.71 11.03
N LEU A 85 -9.14 15.18 9.82
CA LEU A 85 -8.99 13.76 9.54
C LEU A 85 -7.56 13.50 9.02
N VAL A 86 -6.86 12.59 9.65
CA VAL A 86 -5.52 12.14 9.20
C VAL A 86 -5.65 10.69 8.73
N ILE A 87 -5.24 10.41 7.50
CA ILE A 87 -5.22 9.04 6.95
C ILE A 87 -3.82 8.74 6.44
N ASP A 88 -3.22 7.65 6.90
CA ASP A 88 -2.00 7.15 6.28
C ASP A 88 -2.32 6.31 5.02
N LEU A 89 -1.36 6.18 4.12
CA LEU A 89 -1.50 5.44 2.86
C LEU A 89 -0.40 4.38 2.71
N CYS A 90 0.13 3.92 3.84
CA CYS A 90 1.24 2.98 3.88
C CYS A 90 0.82 1.55 3.51
N GLY A 91 1.79 0.74 3.10
CA GLY A 91 1.58 -0.66 2.70
C GLY A 91 1.38 -1.64 3.86
N VAL A 92 1.71 -1.26 5.10
CA VAL A 92 1.51 -2.03 6.34
C VAL A 92 0.88 -1.15 7.40
N LYS A 93 0.16 -1.76 8.37
CA LYS A 93 -0.71 -1.00 9.29
C LYS A 93 -0.32 -1.11 10.77
N ARG A 94 0.24 -2.24 11.23
CA ARG A 94 0.43 -2.47 12.66
C ARG A 94 1.26 -1.38 13.33
N GLU A 95 2.44 -1.09 12.80
CA GLU A 95 3.35 -0.11 13.42
C GLU A 95 2.82 1.33 13.35
N ILE A 96 2.31 1.74 12.20
CA ILE A 96 1.77 3.10 12.04
C ILE A 96 0.53 3.32 12.92
N CYS A 97 -0.41 2.35 12.98
CA CYS A 97 -1.58 2.45 13.82
C CYS A 97 -1.23 2.44 15.33
N ARG A 98 -0.28 1.58 15.73
CA ARG A 98 0.19 1.50 17.13
C ARG A 98 0.73 2.84 17.63
N ARG A 99 1.45 3.59 16.76
CA ARG A 99 2.02 4.90 17.10
C ARG A 99 1.00 6.02 16.99
N CYS A 100 0.18 6.01 15.94
CA CYS A 100 -0.65 7.16 15.59
C CYS A 100 -2.02 7.18 16.31
N PHE A 101 -2.61 6.05 16.70
CA PHE A 101 -3.88 6.07 17.45
C PHE A 101 -3.75 6.77 18.81
N PRO A 102 -2.79 6.41 19.70
CA PRO A 102 -2.63 7.11 20.98
C PRO A 102 -2.28 8.59 20.80
N LEU A 103 -1.50 8.91 19.77
CA LEU A 103 -1.13 10.28 19.45
C LEU A 103 -2.37 11.10 19.08
N ALA A 104 -3.21 10.59 18.18
CA ALA A 104 -4.44 11.24 17.76
C ALA A 104 -5.40 11.47 18.94
N GLU A 105 -5.55 10.48 19.82
CA GLU A 105 -6.35 10.59 21.04
C GLU A 105 -5.81 11.70 21.97
N SER A 106 -4.48 11.77 22.16
CA SER A 106 -3.83 12.73 23.04
C SER A 106 -3.99 14.18 22.56
N TYR A 107 -3.98 14.41 21.25
CA TYR A 107 -4.12 15.75 20.64
C TYR A 107 -5.55 16.07 20.19
N GLY A 108 -6.45 15.06 20.16
CA GLY A 108 -7.87 15.24 19.90
C GLY A 108 -8.26 15.32 18.43
N PHE A 109 -7.38 14.96 17.48
CA PHE A 109 -7.73 14.81 16.08
C PHE A 109 -8.10 13.35 15.76
N THR A 110 -8.61 13.10 14.55
CA THR A 110 -8.97 11.74 14.12
C THR A 110 -7.88 11.15 13.24
N PHE A 111 -7.38 9.96 13.59
CA PHE A 111 -6.48 9.17 12.74
C PHE A 111 -7.16 7.88 12.29
N VAL A 112 -6.99 7.51 11.03
CA VAL A 112 -7.44 6.23 10.45
C VAL A 112 -6.31 5.65 9.62
N GLY A 113 -5.98 4.37 9.84
CA GLY A 113 -5.09 3.65 8.96
C GLY A 113 -5.73 3.47 7.59
N GLY A 114 -4.96 3.67 6.52
CA GLY A 114 -5.43 3.51 5.16
C GLY A 114 -4.43 2.77 4.28
N HIS A 115 -4.95 2.03 3.29
CA HIS A 115 -4.12 1.42 2.26
C HIS A 115 -4.86 1.39 0.94
N PRO A 116 -4.54 2.27 -0.02
CA PRO A 116 -5.08 2.20 -1.36
C PRO A 116 -4.48 0.99 -2.09
N MET A 117 -5.34 0.04 -2.48
CA MET A 117 -4.91 -1.19 -3.19
C MET A 117 -4.64 -0.89 -4.67
N ALA A 118 -3.75 0.06 -4.91
CA ALA A 118 -3.36 0.53 -6.23
C ALA A 118 -1.87 0.84 -6.27
N GLY A 119 -1.25 0.54 -7.39
CA GLY A 119 0.18 0.76 -7.56
C GLY A 119 0.62 0.63 -9.01
N SER A 120 1.90 0.84 -9.24
CA SER A 120 2.58 0.68 -10.52
C SER A 120 4.00 0.17 -10.27
N GLN A 121 4.59 -0.46 -11.27
CA GLN A 121 6.02 -0.80 -11.26
C GLN A 121 6.94 0.43 -11.25
N PHE A 122 6.40 1.61 -11.56
CA PHE A 122 7.13 2.87 -11.58
C PHE A 122 6.86 3.67 -10.31
N SER A 123 7.84 4.42 -9.85
CA SER A 123 7.77 5.29 -8.67
C SER A 123 8.03 6.75 -9.02
N GLY A 124 7.59 7.65 -8.14
CA GLY A 124 7.79 9.09 -8.25
C GLY A 124 6.63 9.84 -8.90
N PHE A 125 6.64 11.15 -8.70
CA PHE A 125 5.57 12.07 -9.12
C PHE A 125 5.29 12.05 -10.63
N LYS A 126 6.31 11.87 -11.46
CA LYS A 126 6.16 11.83 -12.93
C LYS A 126 5.23 10.73 -13.44
N TYR A 127 5.03 9.68 -12.64
CA TYR A 127 4.13 8.58 -12.97
C TYR A 127 2.78 8.69 -12.26
N SER A 128 2.59 9.73 -11.43
CA SER A 128 1.33 9.98 -10.76
C SER A 128 0.24 10.40 -11.75
N ARG A 129 -0.99 9.98 -11.47
CA ARG A 129 -2.16 10.31 -12.28
C ARG A 129 -3.41 10.34 -11.40
N ALA A 130 -4.33 11.24 -11.67
CA ALA A 130 -5.54 11.42 -10.86
C ALA A 130 -6.42 10.15 -10.81
N GLU A 131 -6.42 9.37 -11.90
CA GLU A 131 -7.26 8.19 -12.06
C GLU A 131 -6.66 6.91 -11.47
N LEU A 132 -5.47 6.99 -10.81
CA LEU A 132 -4.77 5.81 -10.29
C LEU A 132 -5.65 4.93 -9.40
N PHE A 133 -6.53 5.55 -8.63
CA PHE A 133 -7.37 4.87 -7.62
C PHE A 133 -8.78 4.54 -8.11
N ARG A 134 -9.16 5.01 -9.30
CA ARG A 134 -10.53 4.85 -9.82
C ARG A 134 -10.90 3.38 -9.92
N GLY A 135 -11.97 2.99 -9.22
CA GLY A 135 -12.47 1.63 -9.16
C GLY A 135 -11.64 0.67 -8.28
N GLN A 136 -10.49 1.11 -7.76
CA GLN A 136 -9.64 0.27 -6.89
C GLN A 136 -10.19 0.20 -5.46
N PRO A 137 -9.89 -0.88 -4.71
CA PRO A 137 -10.24 -0.95 -3.31
C PRO A 137 -9.42 0.01 -2.45
N MET A 138 -10.05 0.53 -1.38
CA MET A 138 -9.40 1.22 -0.27
C MET A 138 -9.62 0.43 1.00
N VAL A 139 -8.56 0.06 1.69
CA VAL A 139 -8.67 -0.57 3.01
C VAL A 139 -8.58 0.51 4.08
N LEU A 140 -9.49 0.46 5.05
CA LEU A 140 -9.52 1.34 6.21
C LEU A 140 -9.33 0.53 7.49
N VAL A 141 -8.50 1.05 8.38
CA VAL A 141 -8.24 0.54 9.72
C VAL A 141 -8.60 1.64 10.72
N PRO A 142 -9.87 1.74 11.12
CA PRO A 142 -10.32 2.74 12.08
C PRO A 142 -9.91 2.34 13.52
N PRO A 143 -9.85 3.29 14.47
CA PRO A 143 -9.63 2.97 15.88
C PRO A 143 -10.79 2.16 16.49
N ARG A 144 -11.98 2.27 15.91
CA ARG A 144 -13.21 1.55 16.30
C ARG A 144 -14.02 1.14 15.07
N PHE A 145 -14.44 -0.11 15.03
CA PHE A 145 -15.22 -0.68 13.90
C PHE A 145 -16.67 -0.23 13.84
N ASP A 146 -17.24 0.13 14.98
CA ASP A 146 -18.64 0.49 15.15
C ASP A 146 -18.92 1.99 14.91
N ASP A 147 -17.90 2.76 14.57
CA ASP A 147 -18.02 4.19 14.25
C ASP A 147 -18.40 4.40 12.77
N ILE A 148 -19.67 4.18 12.47
CA ILE A 148 -20.22 4.33 11.10
C ILE A 148 -20.06 5.78 10.61
N ALA A 149 -20.18 6.77 11.49
CA ALA A 149 -20.03 8.18 11.13
C ALA A 149 -18.59 8.49 10.68
N LEU A 150 -17.60 7.91 11.36
CA LEU A 150 -16.20 8.03 10.95
C LEU A 150 -15.95 7.36 9.60
N LEU A 151 -16.48 6.17 9.38
CA LEU A 151 -16.32 5.44 8.11
C LEU A 151 -16.96 6.21 6.94
N ASP A 152 -18.13 6.78 7.14
CA ASP A 152 -18.78 7.63 6.13
C ASP A 152 -17.98 8.91 5.87
N ARG A 153 -17.47 9.55 6.91
CA ARG A 153 -16.55 10.70 6.79
C ARG A 153 -15.30 10.35 5.98
N CYS A 154 -14.67 9.19 6.21
CA CYS A 154 -13.53 8.73 5.43
C CYS A 154 -13.92 8.55 3.96
N LYS A 155 -15.05 7.91 3.69
CA LYS A 155 -15.56 7.70 2.33
C LYS A 155 -15.79 9.02 1.61
N GLN A 156 -16.45 9.97 2.24
CA GLN A 156 -16.69 11.31 1.68
C GLN A 156 -15.38 12.07 1.45
N ALA A 157 -14.45 12.03 2.41
CA ALA A 157 -13.15 12.67 2.28
C ALA A 157 -12.33 12.12 1.11
N LEU A 158 -12.44 10.82 0.80
CA LEU A 158 -11.71 10.13 -0.28
C LEU A 158 -12.49 10.07 -1.61
N GLU A 159 -13.69 10.66 -1.68
CA GLU A 159 -14.53 10.65 -2.90
C GLU A 159 -13.79 11.17 -4.15
N PRO A 160 -12.96 12.24 -4.09
CA PRO A 160 -12.23 12.72 -5.26
C PRO A 160 -11.30 11.69 -5.91
N CYS A 161 -10.88 10.67 -5.17
CA CYS A 161 -10.01 9.61 -5.67
C CYS A 161 -10.75 8.53 -6.46
N GLY A 162 -12.08 8.43 -6.34
CA GLY A 162 -12.92 7.51 -7.09
C GLY A 162 -12.74 6.04 -6.73
N PHE A 163 -12.42 5.71 -5.47
CA PHE A 163 -12.33 4.31 -5.02
C PHE A 163 -13.64 3.55 -5.27
N GLY A 164 -13.54 2.32 -5.79
CA GLY A 164 -14.70 1.50 -6.10
C GLY A 164 -15.29 0.74 -4.91
N ARG A 165 -14.46 0.44 -3.91
CA ARG A 165 -14.84 -0.33 -2.72
C ARG A 165 -14.03 0.10 -1.51
N PHE A 166 -14.67 0.10 -0.35
CA PHE A 166 -14.03 0.25 0.95
C PHE A 166 -14.12 -1.06 1.74
N SER A 167 -13.00 -1.51 2.27
CA SER A 167 -12.91 -2.66 3.17
C SER A 167 -12.44 -2.18 4.53
N VAL A 168 -13.08 -2.64 5.60
CA VAL A 168 -12.72 -2.25 6.98
C VAL A 168 -12.16 -3.46 7.70
N THR A 169 -11.02 -3.30 8.37
CA THR A 169 -10.31 -4.39 9.04
C THR A 169 -9.46 -3.89 10.21
N THR A 170 -8.84 -4.80 10.99
CA THR A 170 -7.82 -4.46 11.99
C THR A 170 -6.44 -4.33 11.34
N ALA A 171 -5.50 -3.72 12.05
CA ALA A 171 -4.11 -3.63 11.59
C ALA A 171 -3.46 -5.01 11.44
N GLU A 172 -3.74 -5.92 12.37
CA GLU A 172 -3.24 -7.29 12.37
C GLU A 172 -3.78 -8.10 11.20
N ALA A 173 -5.11 -8.11 11.01
CA ALA A 173 -5.74 -8.83 9.91
C ALA A 173 -5.34 -8.25 8.54
N HIS A 174 -5.17 -6.93 8.44
CA HIS A 174 -4.62 -6.28 7.26
C HIS A 174 -3.23 -6.82 6.93
N ASP A 175 -2.30 -6.75 7.89
CA ASP A 175 -0.90 -7.09 7.66
C ASP A 175 -0.72 -8.59 7.37
N GLN A 176 -1.51 -9.45 8.04
CA GLN A 176 -1.57 -10.87 7.71
C GLN A 176 -2.01 -11.11 6.27
N MET A 177 -3.09 -10.44 5.83
CA MET A 177 -3.58 -10.58 4.46
C MET A 177 -2.59 -10.01 3.43
N ILE A 178 -1.92 -8.89 3.74
CA ILE A 178 -0.92 -8.28 2.86
C ILE A 178 0.33 -9.15 2.73
N ALA A 179 0.73 -9.87 3.77
CA ALA A 179 1.80 -10.85 3.66
C ALA A 179 1.51 -11.85 2.54
N PHE A 180 0.31 -12.43 2.52
CA PHE A 180 -0.11 -13.40 1.52
C PHE A 180 -0.37 -12.78 0.13
N THR A 181 -1.20 -11.74 0.06
CA THR A 181 -1.72 -11.23 -1.23
C THR A 181 -0.75 -10.32 -1.97
N SER A 182 0.20 -9.71 -1.27
CA SER A 182 1.12 -8.72 -1.83
C SER A 182 2.59 -9.09 -1.62
N GLN A 183 3.03 -9.31 -0.39
CA GLN A 183 4.44 -9.51 -0.08
C GLN A 183 4.97 -10.83 -0.65
N MET A 184 4.26 -11.93 -0.47
CA MET A 184 4.62 -13.23 -1.05
C MET A 184 4.76 -13.19 -2.58
N PRO A 185 3.78 -12.69 -3.36
CA PRO A 185 3.94 -12.56 -4.81
C PRO A 185 5.21 -11.83 -5.25
N HIS A 186 5.61 -10.77 -4.54
CA HIS A 186 6.83 -10.02 -4.87
C HIS A 186 8.09 -10.81 -4.52
N ILE A 187 8.15 -11.51 -3.38
CA ILE A 187 9.27 -12.38 -3.03
C ILE A 187 9.42 -13.51 -4.04
N LEU A 188 8.31 -14.21 -4.35
CA LEU A 188 8.29 -15.34 -5.26
C LEU A 188 8.71 -14.94 -6.66
N SER A 189 8.17 -13.86 -7.19
CA SER A 189 8.52 -13.31 -8.49
C SER A 189 10.00 -12.93 -8.57
N ASN A 190 10.51 -12.25 -7.53
CA ASN A 190 11.91 -11.84 -7.46
C ASN A 190 12.87 -13.04 -7.28
N ALA A 191 12.47 -14.05 -6.53
CA ALA A 191 13.25 -15.28 -6.38
C ALA A 191 13.27 -16.09 -7.69
N PHE A 192 12.13 -16.23 -8.36
CA PHE A 192 11.97 -16.97 -9.61
C PHE A 192 12.87 -16.44 -10.72
N ILE A 193 12.91 -15.12 -10.92
CA ILE A 193 13.70 -14.52 -12.00
C ILE A 193 15.23 -14.65 -11.81
N LYS A 194 15.70 -15.02 -10.61
CA LYS A 194 17.12 -15.23 -10.32
C LYS A 194 17.65 -16.55 -10.87
N SER A 195 16.82 -17.42 -11.43
CA SER A 195 17.29 -18.64 -12.10
C SER A 195 18.24 -18.28 -13.26
N PRO A 196 19.40 -18.94 -13.38
CA PRO A 196 20.30 -18.75 -14.53
C PRO A 196 19.60 -18.98 -15.88
N THR A 197 18.60 -19.87 -15.91
CA THR A 197 17.80 -20.15 -17.10
C THR A 197 17.03 -18.95 -17.61
N ALA A 198 16.72 -17.98 -16.71
CA ALA A 198 15.98 -16.77 -17.09
C ALA A 198 16.70 -15.95 -18.18
N SER A 199 18.02 -16.04 -18.27
CA SER A 199 18.80 -15.33 -19.31
C SER A 199 18.43 -15.73 -20.74
N ASN A 200 17.90 -16.95 -20.92
CA ASN A 200 17.63 -17.54 -22.23
C ASN A 200 16.13 -17.71 -22.52
N HIS A 201 15.24 -17.04 -21.76
CA HIS A 201 13.80 -17.25 -21.87
C HIS A 201 13.16 -16.72 -23.16
N LYS A 202 13.84 -15.82 -23.90
CA LYS A 202 13.29 -15.15 -25.10
C LYS A 202 12.97 -16.20 -26.18
N GLY A 203 11.73 -16.15 -26.68
CA GLY A 203 11.22 -17.13 -27.63
C GLY A 203 10.52 -18.34 -26.99
N PHE A 204 10.70 -18.56 -25.69
CA PHE A 204 10.07 -19.66 -24.93
C PHE A 204 9.04 -19.18 -23.91
N SER A 205 8.94 -17.88 -23.65
CA SER A 205 8.07 -17.30 -22.63
C SER A 205 6.74 -16.82 -23.21
N ALA A 206 5.64 -17.10 -22.49
CA ALA A 206 4.28 -16.70 -22.82
C ALA A 206 3.59 -16.05 -21.59
N GLY A 207 2.25 -16.13 -21.50
CA GLY A 207 1.45 -15.48 -20.46
C GLY A 207 1.90 -15.84 -19.04
N SER A 208 1.99 -17.13 -18.71
CA SER A 208 2.35 -17.60 -17.37
C SER A 208 3.68 -17.00 -16.85
N TYR A 209 4.70 -16.92 -17.71
CA TYR A 209 5.96 -16.29 -17.35
C TYR A 209 5.79 -14.78 -17.08
N LYS A 210 5.05 -14.08 -17.95
CA LYS A 210 4.82 -12.64 -17.80
C LYS A 210 4.04 -12.32 -16.53
N ASP A 211 3.01 -13.11 -16.25
CA ASP A 211 2.17 -12.93 -15.07
C ASP A 211 2.98 -13.15 -13.78
N LEU A 212 3.75 -14.24 -13.71
CA LEU A 212 4.57 -14.54 -12.55
C LEU A 212 5.70 -13.53 -12.34
N THR A 213 6.32 -13.01 -13.40
CA THR A 213 7.50 -12.13 -13.30
C THR A 213 7.17 -10.65 -13.29
N ARG A 214 5.94 -10.27 -13.53
CA ARG A 214 5.49 -8.87 -13.62
C ARG A 214 5.88 -8.04 -12.40
N VAL A 215 5.72 -8.59 -11.20
CA VAL A 215 6.01 -7.91 -9.94
C VAL A 215 7.46 -8.06 -9.46
N ALA A 216 8.34 -8.70 -10.24
CA ALA A 216 9.78 -8.71 -9.97
C ALA A 216 10.42 -7.32 -10.18
N TRP A 217 9.79 -6.45 -10.97
CA TRP A 217 10.13 -5.03 -11.07
C TRP A 217 9.67 -4.32 -9.80
N LEU A 218 10.60 -4.05 -8.90
CA LEU A 218 10.29 -3.44 -7.60
C LEU A 218 11.38 -2.46 -7.16
N ASN A 219 11.05 -1.55 -6.25
CA ASN A 219 12.02 -0.71 -5.56
C ASN A 219 12.61 -1.50 -4.39
N PRO A 220 13.91 -1.93 -4.46
CA PRO A 220 14.47 -2.84 -3.46
C PRO A 220 14.45 -2.28 -2.03
N ARG A 221 14.72 -0.97 -1.87
CA ARG A 221 14.78 -0.35 -0.55
C ARG A 221 13.39 -0.31 0.10
N MET A 222 12.39 0.15 -0.65
CA MET A 222 11.00 0.21 -0.17
C MET A 222 10.49 -1.17 0.26
N TRP A 223 10.69 -2.17 -0.61
CA TRP A 223 10.19 -3.53 -0.32
C TRP A 223 10.93 -4.19 0.83
N ALA A 224 12.23 -3.95 0.99
CA ALA A 224 12.99 -4.45 2.14
C ALA A 224 12.43 -3.90 3.46
N GLU A 225 12.12 -2.60 3.54
CA GLU A 225 11.48 -1.98 4.70
C GLU A 225 10.11 -2.62 4.98
N LEU A 226 9.23 -2.72 3.97
CA LEU A 226 7.89 -3.32 4.12
C LEU A 226 7.93 -4.78 4.56
N PHE A 227 8.89 -5.57 4.06
CA PHE A 227 9.06 -6.97 4.50
C PHE A 227 9.52 -7.05 5.96
N LEU A 228 10.44 -6.18 6.38
CA LEU A 228 10.93 -6.16 7.75
C LEU A 228 9.86 -5.70 8.76
N GLU A 229 9.03 -4.75 8.38
CA GLU A 229 7.92 -4.28 9.22
C GLU A 229 6.80 -5.32 9.40
N ASN A 230 6.70 -6.28 8.48
CA ASN A 230 5.72 -7.37 8.50
C ASN A 230 6.38 -8.77 8.53
N LYS A 231 7.59 -8.85 9.08
CA LYS A 231 8.46 -10.02 8.98
C LYS A 231 7.84 -11.31 9.51
N ASP A 232 7.11 -11.25 10.61
CA ASP A 232 6.52 -12.41 11.28
C ASP A 232 5.49 -13.11 10.37
N TYR A 233 4.53 -12.37 9.81
CA TYR A 233 3.57 -12.92 8.87
C TYR A 233 4.23 -13.33 7.54
N THR A 234 5.17 -12.53 7.04
CA THR A 234 5.86 -12.82 5.77
C THR A 234 6.73 -14.09 5.89
N VAL A 235 7.44 -14.28 7.01
CA VAL A 235 8.25 -15.49 7.26
C VAL A 235 7.34 -16.71 7.39
N SER A 236 6.22 -16.60 8.13
CA SER A 236 5.26 -17.69 8.26
C SER A 236 4.71 -18.17 6.92
N GLU A 237 4.29 -17.23 6.06
CA GLU A 237 3.81 -17.56 4.71
C GLU A 237 4.91 -18.16 3.82
N LEU A 238 6.14 -17.64 3.95
CA LEU A 238 7.28 -18.14 3.19
C LEU A 238 7.65 -19.56 3.60
N ASP A 239 7.62 -19.90 4.89
CA ASP A 239 7.86 -21.26 5.38
C ASP A 239 6.84 -22.25 4.83
N ILE A 240 5.54 -21.92 4.85
CA ILE A 240 4.47 -22.73 4.25
C ILE A 240 4.74 -22.95 2.76
N TYR A 241 5.11 -21.89 2.04
CA TYR A 241 5.38 -21.99 0.62
C TYR A 241 6.62 -22.85 0.29
N ILE A 242 7.67 -22.73 1.09
CA ILE A 242 8.88 -23.56 0.95
C ILE A 242 8.55 -25.04 1.16
N GLU A 243 7.75 -25.39 2.16
CA GLU A 243 7.34 -26.77 2.41
C GLU A 243 6.50 -27.32 1.23
N ASN A 244 5.58 -26.54 0.71
CA ASN A 244 4.81 -26.91 -0.48
C ASN A 244 5.74 -27.17 -1.69
N LEU A 245 6.71 -26.30 -1.93
CA LEU A 245 7.69 -26.49 -3.02
C LEU A 245 8.56 -27.74 -2.81
N ARG A 246 8.93 -28.04 -1.56
CA ARG A 246 9.68 -29.27 -1.23
C ARG A 246 8.88 -30.52 -1.57
N ALA A 247 7.58 -30.56 -1.28
CA ALA A 247 6.72 -31.67 -1.63
C ALA A 247 6.73 -31.96 -3.15
N TYR A 248 6.59 -30.92 -3.98
CA TYR A 248 6.70 -31.06 -5.44
C TYR A 248 8.08 -31.56 -5.87
N ARG A 249 9.15 -30.94 -5.35
CA ARG A 249 10.52 -31.35 -5.66
C ARG A 249 10.77 -32.83 -5.35
N ASP A 250 10.32 -33.28 -4.19
CA ASP A 250 10.59 -34.63 -3.70
C ASP A 250 9.79 -35.69 -4.50
N ALA A 251 8.56 -35.36 -4.88
CA ALA A 251 7.76 -36.22 -5.75
C ALA A 251 8.38 -36.32 -7.16
N LEU A 252 8.83 -35.18 -7.72
CA LEU A 252 9.55 -35.14 -9.00
C LEU A 252 10.86 -35.95 -8.96
N ALA A 253 11.65 -35.81 -7.90
CA ALA A 253 12.91 -36.51 -7.75
C ALA A 253 12.77 -38.04 -7.63
N ARG A 254 11.57 -38.54 -7.27
CA ARG A 254 11.25 -39.99 -7.15
C ARG A 254 10.41 -40.52 -8.31
N ASP A 255 10.16 -39.70 -9.34
CA ASP A 255 9.22 -40.04 -10.43
C ASP A 255 7.84 -40.46 -9.94
N ASP A 256 7.36 -39.91 -8.81
CA ASP A 256 6.10 -40.28 -8.15
C ASP A 256 4.92 -39.53 -8.78
N LEU A 257 4.39 -40.10 -9.86
CA LEU A 257 3.26 -39.55 -10.58
C LEU A 257 1.99 -39.43 -9.71
N GLN A 258 1.77 -40.36 -8.81
CA GLN A 258 0.56 -40.39 -7.99
C GLN A 258 0.58 -39.22 -7.00
N THR A 259 1.68 -39.04 -6.28
CA THR A 259 1.85 -37.89 -5.35
C THR A 259 1.77 -36.57 -6.10
N LEU A 260 2.41 -36.41 -7.27
CA LEU A 260 2.30 -35.22 -8.09
C LEU A 260 0.86 -34.88 -8.48
N THR A 261 0.11 -35.90 -8.90
CA THR A 261 -1.31 -35.74 -9.28
C THR A 261 -2.11 -35.24 -8.07
N THR A 262 -1.93 -35.84 -6.90
CA THR A 262 -2.63 -35.47 -5.67
C THR A 262 -2.31 -34.03 -5.27
N LEU A 263 -1.04 -33.60 -5.32
CA LEU A 263 -0.64 -32.21 -5.00
C LEU A 263 -1.27 -31.18 -5.95
N LEU A 264 -1.34 -31.51 -7.24
CA LEU A 264 -1.95 -30.63 -8.25
C LEU A 264 -3.48 -30.56 -8.09
N GLU A 265 -4.15 -31.69 -7.79
CA GLU A 265 -5.59 -31.74 -7.52
C GLU A 265 -5.95 -30.94 -6.26
N GLU A 266 -5.13 -31.02 -5.20
CA GLU A 266 -5.32 -30.23 -3.99
C GLU A 266 -5.22 -28.73 -4.29
N GLY A 267 -4.19 -28.29 -5.01
CA GLY A 267 -4.02 -26.89 -5.39
C GLY A 267 -5.19 -26.38 -6.24
N LYS A 268 -5.65 -27.19 -7.21
CA LYS A 268 -6.82 -26.86 -8.04
C LYS A 268 -8.07 -26.70 -7.18
N ARG A 269 -8.36 -27.68 -6.30
CA ARG A 269 -9.52 -27.62 -5.40
C ARG A 269 -9.48 -26.37 -4.50
N ARG A 270 -8.31 -26.05 -3.93
CA ARG A 270 -8.15 -24.82 -3.13
C ARG A 270 -8.44 -23.55 -3.94
N LYS A 271 -8.00 -23.50 -5.21
CA LYS A 271 -8.31 -22.37 -6.08
C LYS A 271 -9.81 -22.22 -6.34
N GLU A 272 -10.50 -23.34 -6.56
CA GLU A 272 -11.97 -23.37 -6.72
C GLU A 272 -12.70 -22.91 -5.45
N GLU A 273 -12.21 -23.28 -4.25
CA GLU A 273 -12.79 -22.87 -2.96
C GLU A 273 -12.68 -21.37 -2.68
N VAL A 274 -11.59 -20.71 -3.10
CA VAL A 274 -11.31 -19.32 -2.74
C VAL A 274 -11.73 -18.30 -3.80
N ASP A 275 -11.79 -18.70 -5.07
CA ASP A 275 -12.06 -17.77 -6.19
C ASP A 275 -13.12 -18.32 -7.18
N GLY A 276 -13.70 -19.49 -6.92
CA GLY A 276 -14.71 -20.16 -7.76
C GLY A 276 -16.11 -19.60 -7.64
#